data_5883b8e2b4cae9d418f73fe5c83d981e
#
_entry.id   5883b8e2b4cae9d418f73fe5c83d981e
#
_cell.length_a   1.000
_cell.length_b   1.000
_cell.length_c   1.000
_cell.angle_alpha   90.00
_cell.angle_beta   90.00
_cell.angle_gamma   90.00
#
_symmetry.space_group_name_H-M   'P 1'
#
loop_
_entity.id
_entity.type
_entity.pdbx_description
1 polymer ?
#
loop_
_entity_poly.entity_id
_entity_poly.type
_entity_poly.pdbx_seq_one_letter_code
_entity_poly.pdbx_strand_id
1 'polypeptide(L)'
;MTTSGTNPYDPENCRLRSFYDATAQFKDGSDTPRAYLERCLETIEEKEPLVRAWVVLNTENARIAADESSARYKAGRPLSAIDGMPIGIKDVIQTKDMPTALGSVIYEGRQTHMDSASVDALRLAGAIILGKTVTTEFAFMLPGPTTNPFDAQCTPGGSSSGSSAAVGAGMVPAALGNQVVGSIIRPAAYCGNIAIKPTLGALHGGEGLSLSQLHLGVHAGSLVDMWSVAYQIAHRAGADPGYPGLYGPPELAPPTRPDTLIVLETEGWSQCDETTRNAFEAILDQLGSLDVKLVTRNELPAIEAFEQNIDDSMVLCRILCSYEMRWALRHYQSTGLLSDDLSLWLEMAEAITLDDYRKAIERREQMRASLTTVSYTHLTLPTSDLV
;
A
#
# COMPACT_ATOMS: atom_id res chain seq x y z
N MET A 1 0.15 20.68 31.94
CA MET A 1 0.12 19.28 31.49
C MET A 1 -1.20 19.11 30.76
N THR A 2 -1.20 19.32 29.47
CA THR A 2 -2.37 19.09 28.60
C THR A 2 -2.38 17.61 28.27
N THR A 3 -3.38 16.90 28.75
CA THR A 3 -3.67 15.54 28.32
C THR A 3 -3.85 15.53 26.81
N SER A 4 -2.89 14.95 26.09
CA SER A 4 -3.03 14.68 24.66
C SER A 4 -4.24 13.78 24.53
N GLY A 5 -5.32 14.32 23.96
CA GLY A 5 -6.51 13.53 23.68
C GLY A 5 -6.14 12.46 22.67
N THR A 6 -5.98 11.23 23.14
CA THR A 6 -6.06 10.06 22.28
C THR A 6 -7.46 10.07 21.70
N ASN A 7 -7.57 10.16 20.38
CA ASN A 7 -8.82 9.93 19.71
C ASN A 7 -8.86 8.43 19.41
N PRO A 8 -9.46 7.58 20.28
CA PRO A 8 -9.41 6.14 20.10
C PRO A 8 -10.03 5.79 18.75
N TYR A 9 -9.45 4.81 18.08
CA TYR A 9 -10.06 4.26 16.87
C TYR A 9 -11.47 3.77 17.21
N ASP A 10 -12.45 4.37 16.56
CA ASP A 10 -13.85 4.00 16.64
C ASP A 10 -14.31 3.56 15.25
N PRO A 11 -14.50 2.26 15.01
CA PRO A 11 -14.91 1.76 13.70
C PRO A 11 -16.29 2.27 13.27
N GLU A 12 -17.18 2.65 14.21
CA GLU A 12 -18.49 3.23 13.90
C GLU A 12 -18.37 4.70 13.48
N ASN A 13 -17.31 5.38 13.90
CA ASN A 13 -17.01 6.77 13.56
C ASN A 13 -15.75 6.91 12.69
N CYS A 14 -15.24 5.81 12.13
CA CYS A 14 -14.12 5.85 11.22
C CYS A 14 -14.51 6.59 9.93
N ARG A 15 -14.06 7.84 9.82
CA ARG A 15 -14.41 8.72 8.70
C ARG A 15 -13.30 8.69 7.65
N LEU A 16 -13.08 7.54 7.05
CA LEU A 16 -12.29 7.46 5.83
C LEU A 16 -12.98 8.27 4.73
N ARG A 17 -12.18 8.97 3.95
CA ARG A 17 -12.69 9.79 2.85
C ARG A 17 -12.91 8.92 1.62
N SER A 18 -14.11 8.95 1.04
CA SER A 18 -14.42 8.32 -0.24
C SER A 18 -14.55 9.38 -1.33
N PHE A 19 -13.89 9.17 -2.45
CA PHE A 19 -14.06 10.00 -3.65
C PHE A 19 -15.28 9.54 -4.44
N TYR A 20 -15.49 8.23 -4.52
CA TYR A 20 -16.62 7.65 -5.24
C TYR A 20 -17.96 8.22 -4.78
N ASP A 21 -18.16 8.38 -3.48
CA ASP A 21 -19.40 8.91 -2.91
C ASP A 21 -19.69 10.36 -3.32
N ALA A 22 -18.66 11.13 -3.68
CA ALA A 22 -18.82 12.51 -4.15
C ALA A 22 -19.09 12.61 -5.66
N THR A 23 -18.83 11.55 -6.45
CA THR A 23 -18.88 11.62 -7.92
C THR A 23 -20.28 11.90 -8.47
N ALA A 24 -21.34 11.47 -7.78
CA ALA A 24 -22.73 11.79 -8.17
C ALA A 24 -22.98 13.30 -8.10
N GLN A 25 -22.50 13.96 -7.06
CA GLN A 25 -22.62 15.40 -6.85
C GLN A 25 -21.77 16.22 -7.86
N PHE A 26 -20.64 15.67 -8.29
CA PHE A 26 -19.87 16.30 -9.38
C PHE A 26 -20.61 16.24 -10.72
N LYS A 27 -21.35 15.15 -10.98
CA LYS A 27 -22.12 14.97 -12.23
C LYS A 27 -23.37 15.86 -12.27
N ASP A 28 -24.04 16.05 -11.14
CA ASP A 28 -25.22 16.92 -11.06
C ASP A 28 -24.87 18.40 -10.80
N GLY A 29 -23.59 18.70 -10.52
CA GLY A 29 -23.09 20.06 -10.31
C GLY A 29 -23.35 20.65 -8.92
N SER A 30 -23.86 19.86 -7.96
CA SER A 30 -24.06 20.31 -6.57
C SER A 30 -22.75 20.37 -5.77
N ASP A 31 -21.69 19.71 -6.25
CA ASP A 31 -20.31 19.80 -5.74
C ASP A 31 -19.32 19.81 -6.91
N THR A 32 -18.02 20.00 -6.61
CA THR A 32 -16.96 20.00 -7.64
C THR A 32 -15.69 19.33 -7.13
N PRO A 33 -14.87 18.73 -8.03
CA PRO A 33 -13.52 18.26 -7.68
C PRO A 33 -12.67 19.33 -7.00
N ARG A 34 -12.82 20.61 -7.37
CA ARG A 34 -12.11 21.69 -6.72
C ARG A 34 -12.55 21.88 -5.26
N ALA A 35 -13.83 21.89 -4.97
CA ALA A 35 -14.33 22.02 -3.61
C ALA A 35 -13.96 20.77 -2.77
N TYR A 36 -13.98 19.58 -3.37
CA TYR A 36 -13.52 18.35 -2.74
C TYR A 36 -12.04 18.42 -2.36
N LEU A 37 -11.17 18.92 -3.27
CA LEU A 37 -9.74 19.14 -2.98
C LEU A 37 -9.56 20.10 -1.81
N GLU A 38 -10.27 21.24 -1.78
CA GLU A 38 -10.15 22.20 -0.68
C GLU A 38 -10.49 21.56 0.68
N ARG A 39 -11.54 20.74 0.75
CA ARG A 39 -11.86 19.97 1.98
C ARG A 39 -10.76 18.97 2.37
N CYS A 40 -10.02 18.41 1.39
CA CYS A 40 -8.85 17.61 1.68
C CYS A 40 -7.72 18.47 2.28
N LEU A 41 -7.47 19.64 1.70
CA LEU A 41 -6.42 20.56 2.15
C LEU A 41 -6.73 21.11 3.55
N GLU A 42 -7.98 21.43 3.86
CA GLU A 42 -8.42 21.83 5.21
C GLU A 42 -8.14 20.73 6.23
N THR A 43 -8.45 19.46 5.90
CA THR A 43 -8.16 18.32 6.79
C THR A 43 -6.65 18.10 6.95
N ILE A 44 -5.87 18.34 5.89
CA ILE A 44 -4.41 18.27 5.97
C ILE A 44 -3.89 19.37 6.90
N GLU A 45 -4.32 20.62 6.71
CA GLU A 45 -3.91 21.74 7.57
C GLU A 45 -4.19 21.49 9.05
N GLU A 46 -5.35 20.89 9.35
CA GLU A 46 -5.74 20.53 10.73
C GLU A 46 -4.88 19.40 11.33
N LYS A 47 -4.63 18.34 10.57
CA LYS A 47 -4.08 17.09 11.12
C LYS A 47 -2.58 16.92 10.88
N GLU A 48 -2.01 17.54 9.86
CA GLU A 48 -0.59 17.38 9.51
C GLU A 48 0.38 17.77 10.61
N PRO A 49 0.14 18.81 11.43
CA PRO A 49 1.01 19.14 12.55
C PRO A 49 1.24 18.01 13.53
N LEU A 50 0.28 17.09 13.66
CA LEU A 50 0.36 15.91 14.52
C LEU A 50 0.79 14.66 13.74
N VAL A 51 0.13 14.39 12.61
CA VAL A 51 0.30 13.13 11.86
C VAL A 51 1.60 13.09 11.06
N ARG A 52 2.04 14.21 10.51
CA ARG A 52 3.29 14.33 9.74
C ARG A 52 3.41 13.29 8.62
N ALA A 53 2.36 13.21 7.81
CA ALA A 53 2.26 12.24 6.73
C ALA A 53 2.94 12.69 5.42
N TRP A 54 3.18 14.00 5.25
CA TRP A 54 3.62 14.58 3.99
C TRP A 54 5.07 15.04 4.04
N VAL A 55 5.82 14.75 2.98
CA VAL A 55 7.16 15.30 2.73
C VAL A 55 7.03 16.66 2.05
N VAL A 56 6.15 16.73 1.04
CA VAL A 56 5.86 17.94 0.28
C VAL A 56 4.45 17.87 -0.30
N LEU A 57 3.77 19.02 -0.32
CA LEU A 57 2.48 19.21 -0.99
C LEU A 57 2.66 20.09 -2.22
N ASN A 58 2.01 19.74 -3.32
CA ASN A 58 2.00 20.48 -4.59
C ASN A 58 0.65 21.19 -4.77
N THR A 59 0.28 22.01 -3.79
CA THR A 59 -1.05 22.60 -3.65
C THR A 59 -1.47 23.47 -4.85
N GLU A 60 -0.55 24.25 -5.41
CA GLU A 60 -0.88 25.13 -6.54
C GLU A 60 -1.23 24.32 -7.79
N ASN A 61 -0.39 23.35 -8.18
CA ASN A 61 -0.68 22.49 -9.32
C ASN A 61 -1.90 21.58 -9.07
N ALA A 62 -2.11 21.14 -7.83
CA ALA A 62 -3.29 20.39 -7.45
C ALA A 62 -4.59 21.20 -7.68
N ARG A 63 -4.58 22.49 -7.33
CA ARG A 63 -5.71 23.38 -7.57
C ARG A 63 -5.98 23.59 -9.05
N ILE A 64 -4.95 23.76 -9.86
CA ILE A 64 -5.10 23.87 -11.33
C ILE A 64 -5.73 22.58 -11.88
N ALA A 65 -5.20 21.42 -11.52
CA ALA A 65 -5.73 20.13 -11.98
C ALA A 65 -7.19 19.89 -11.51
N ALA A 66 -7.54 20.35 -10.32
CA ALA A 66 -8.90 20.28 -9.79
C ALA A 66 -9.89 21.20 -10.54
N ASP A 67 -9.45 22.40 -10.93
CA ASP A 67 -10.24 23.32 -11.76
C ASP A 67 -10.47 22.75 -13.16
N GLU A 68 -9.45 22.16 -13.77
CA GLU A 68 -9.57 21.45 -15.06
C GLU A 68 -10.54 20.26 -14.94
N SER A 69 -10.46 19.46 -13.89
CA SER A 69 -11.39 18.36 -13.63
C SER A 69 -12.81 18.89 -13.45
N SER A 70 -13.00 19.95 -12.66
CA SER A 70 -14.32 20.59 -12.47
C SER A 70 -14.93 21.04 -13.80
N ALA A 71 -14.12 21.60 -14.70
CA ALA A 71 -14.57 21.98 -16.03
C ALA A 71 -14.98 20.75 -16.88
N ARG A 72 -14.26 19.62 -16.77
CA ARG A 72 -14.60 18.36 -17.46
C ARG A 72 -15.92 17.79 -16.93
N TYR A 73 -16.13 17.75 -15.62
CA TYR A 73 -17.41 17.31 -15.03
C TYR A 73 -18.58 18.19 -15.49
N LYS A 74 -18.40 19.51 -15.46
CA LYS A 74 -19.41 20.45 -15.97
C LYS A 74 -19.75 20.23 -17.45
N ALA A 75 -18.76 19.79 -18.24
CA ALA A 75 -18.94 19.46 -19.66
C ALA A 75 -19.50 18.03 -19.88
N GLY A 76 -19.75 17.25 -18.83
CA GLY A 76 -20.18 15.85 -18.90
C GLY A 76 -19.13 14.90 -19.46
N ARG A 77 -17.83 15.23 -19.38
CA ARG A 77 -16.73 14.48 -19.98
C ARG A 77 -15.57 14.24 -19.00
N PRO A 78 -15.81 13.63 -17.82
CA PRO A 78 -14.72 13.21 -16.94
C PRO A 78 -13.82 12.18 -17.66
N LEU A 79 -12.52 12.19 -17.38
CA LEU A 79 -11.53 11.29 -18.01
C LEU A 79 -11.65 9.85 -17.55
N SER A 80 -12.06 9.65 -16.30
CA SER A 80 -12.21 8.34 -15.69
C SER A 80 -13.01 8.43 -14.38
N ALA A 81 -13.20 7.29 -13.70
CA ALA A 81 -13.83 7.24 -12.38
C ALA A 81 -13.02 7.97 -11.28
N ILE A 82 -11.73 8.24 -11.51
CA ILE A 82 -10.85 8.95 -10.57
C ILE A 82 -10.47 10.36 -11.05
N ASP A 83 -11.16 10.90 -12.05
CA ASP A 83 -10.91 12.27 -12.51
C ASP A 83 -11.18 13.28 -11.39
N GLY A 84 -10.16 14.01 -10.99
CA GLY A 84 -10.21 14.95 -9.86
C GLY A 84 -9.94 14.36 -8.48
N MET A 85 -9.61 13.06 -8.36
CA MET A 85 -9.26 12.42 -7.09
C MET A 85 -7.89 12.87 -6.60
N PRO A 86 -7.77 13.49 -5.40
CA PRO A 86 -6.47 13.81 -4.81
C PRO A 86 -5.78 12.53 -4.30
N ILE A 87 -4.55 12.30 -4.74
CA ILE A 87 -3.77 11.09 -4.42
C ILE A 87 -2.40 11.45 -3.84
N GLY A 88 -2.03 10.83 -2.72
CA GLY A 88 -0.69 10.88 -2.15
C GLY A 88 0.24 9.87 -2.80
N ILE A 89 1.50 10.23 -3.01
CA ILE A 89 2.51 9.37 -3.64
C ILE A 89 3.66 9.10 -2.67
N LYS A 90 3.87 7.84 -2.29
CA LYS A 90 4.99 7.47 -1.42
C LYS A 90 6.32 7.98 -1.97
N ASP A 91 7.17 8.52 -1.11
CA ASP A 91 8.41 9.20 -1.49
C ASP A 91 9.56 8.28 -1.99
N VAL A 92 9.22 7.11 -2.47
CA VAL A 92 10.10 6.24 -3.27
C VAL A 92 9.61 6.12 -4.72
N ILE A 93 8.42 6.63 -5.02
CA ILE A 93 7.80 6.60 -6.35
C ILE A 93 8.05 7.96 -7.01
N GLN A 94 8.60 7.96 -8.20
CA GLN A 94 9.03 9.17 -8.89
C GLN A 94 7.84 10.02 -9.36
N THR A 95 8.01 11.34 -9.22
CA THR A 95 7.10 12.36 -9.75
C THR A 95 7.92 13.44 -10.46
N LYS A 96 7.44 13.92 -11.62
CA LYS A 96 8.17 14.89 -12.44
C LYS A 96 8.26 16.30 -11.86
N ASP A 97 7.36 16.63 -10.95
CA ASP A 97 7.10 17.98 -10.43
C ASP A 97 7.39 18.12 -8.92
N MET A 98 7.86 17.07 -8.27
CA MET A 98 8.23 17.08 -6.85
C MET A 98 9.49 16.24 -6.60
N PRO A 99 10.29 16.57 -5.57
CA PRO A 99 11.43 15.75 -5.17
C PRO A 99 11.05 14.32 -4.83
N THR A 100 11.98 13.39 -5.03
CA THR A 100 11.88 12.00 -4.58
C THR A 100 13.14 11.66 -3.78
N ALA A 101 13.04 11.80 -2.45
CA ALA A 101 14.17 11.71 -1.54
C ALA A 101 14.40 10.30 -0.96
N LEU A 102 13.52 9.33 -1.24
CA LEU A 102 13.60 7.95 -0.72
C LEU A 102 13.63 7.88 0.81
N GLY A 103 13.11 8.89 1.52
CA GLY A 103 13.17 8.99 2.97
C GLY A 103 14.58 9.21 3.54
N SER A 104 15.54 9.66 2.73
CA SER A 104 16.95 9.79 3.12
C SER A 104 17.50 11.17 2.76
N VAL A 105 18.33 11.70 3.66
CA VAL A 105 19.08 12.95 3.43
C VAL A 105 20.05 12.86 2.24
N ILE A 106 20.46 11.66 1.83
CA ILE A 106 21.32 11.42 0.66
C ILE A 106 20.68 11.96 -0.63
N TYR A 107 19.36 11.92 -0.71
CA TYR A 107 18.58 12.36 -1.87
C TYR A 107 17.67 13.55 -1.59
N GLU A 108 17.93 14.28 -0.49
CA GLU A 108 17.16 15.47 -0.17
C GLU A 108 17.13 16.45 -1.36
N GLY A 109 15.94 16.90 -1.75
CA GLY A 109 15.74 17.80 -2.87
C GLY A 109 15.98 17.22 -4.26
N ARG A 110 16.25 15.91 -4.40
CA ARG A 110 16.49 15.27 -5.70
C ARG A 110 15.26 15.32 -6.60
N GLN A 111 15.36 16.03 -7.71
CA GLN A 111 14.35 16.08 -8.77
C GLN A 111 14.66 15.02 -9.84
N THR A 112 13.69 14.16 -10.14
CA THR A 112 13.82 13.18 -11.21
C THR A 112 13.32 13.71 -12.55
N HIS A 113 12.45 14.74 -12.54
CA HIS A 113 11.78 15.33 -13.70
C HIS A 113 11.02 14.30 -14.56
N MET A 114 10.68 13.18 -13.98
CA MET A 114 9.98 12.09 -14.65
C MET A 114 8.95 11.48 -13.68
N ASP A 115 7.75 11.24 -14.18
CA ASP A 115 6.77 10.43 -13.48
C ASP A 115 7.13 8.94 -13.65
N SER A 116 6.91 8.12 -12.63
CA SER A 116 6.85 6.68 -12.83
C SER A 116 5.62 6.33 -13.71
N ALA A 117 5.66 5.18 -14.38
CA ALA A 117 4.56 4.75 -15.23
C ALA A 117 3.20 4.77 -14.51
N SER A 118 3.18 4.35 -13.23
CA SER A 118 1.97 4.39 -12.41
C SER A 118 1.46 5.80 -12.12
N VAL A 119 2.35 6.77 -11.87
CA VAL A 119 1.96 8.17 -11.65
C VAL A 119 1.48 8.83 -12.94
N ASP A 120 2.16 8.56 -14.06
CA ASP A 120 1.72 9.05 -15.37
C ASP A 120 0.32 8.51 -15.73
N ALA A 121 0.09 7.21 -15.51
CA ALA A 121 -1.22 6.59 -15.69
C ALA A 121 -2.32 7.28 -14.86
N LEU A 122 -2.03 7.66 -13.62
CA LEU A 122 -2.97 8.39 -12.77
C LEU A 122 -3.26 9.80 -13.28
N ARG A 123 -2.23 10.52 -13.75
CA ARG A 123 -2.43 11.84 -14.37
C ARG A 123 -3.27 11.75 -15.64
N LEU A 124 -2.99 10.76 -16.50
CA LEU A 124 -3.78 10.49 -17.72
C LEU A 124 -5.24 10.11 -17.39
N ALA A 125 -5.48 9.51 -16.23
CA ALA A 125 -6.82 9.24 -15.73
C ALA A 125 -7.52 10.47 -15.12
N GLY A 126 -6.81 11.61 -14.97
CA GLY A 126 -7.33 12.85 -14.40
C GLY A 126 -7.15 12.97 -12.88
N ALA A 127 -6.47 12.03 -12.23
CA ALA A 127 -6.18 12.14 -10.81
C ALA A 127 -5.25 13.33 -10.50
N ILE A 128 -5.41 13.89 -9.32
CA ILE A 128 -4.62 15.01 -8.81
C ILE A 128 -3.47 14.47 -7.98
N ILE A 129 -2.23 14.61 -8.43
CA ILE A 129 -1.05 14.22 -7.67
C ILE A 129 -0.77 15.31 -6.63
N LEU A 130 -1.29 15.10 -5.41
CA LEU A 130 -1.34 16.13 -4.38
C LEU A 130 0.00 16.36 -3.69
N GLY A 131 0.78 15.31 -3.47
CA GLY A 131 2.03 15.43 -2.73
C GLY A 131 2.79 14.12 -2.58
N LYS A 132 3.98 14.23 -1.97
CA LYS A 132 4.81 13.08 -1.59
C LYS A 132 4.57 12.73 -0.14
N THR A 133 4.29 11.47 0.14
CA THR A 133 4.03 10.96 1.48
C THR A 133 5.28 10.30 2.07
N VAL A 134 5.44 10.44 3.38
CA VAL A 134 6.61 9.93 4.11
C VAL A 134 6.77 8.42 3.92
N THR A 135 8.02 8.02 3.77
CA THR A 135 8.48 6.63 3.81
C THR A 135 9.55 6.46 4.88
N THR A 136 9.82 5.24 5.31
CA THR A 136 11.03 4.92 6.06
C THR A 136 12.26 5.07 5.15
N GLU A 137 13.46 5.21 5.71
CA GLU A 137 14.69 5.37 4.93
C GLU A 137 14.87 4.22 3.93
N PHE A 138 14.96 4.55 2.63
CA PHE A 138 15.00 3.60 1.50
C PHE A 138 13.93 2.50 1.55
N ALA A 139 12.79 2.77 2.18
CA ALA A 139 11.72 1.81 2.46
C ALA A 139 12.14 0.63 3.35
N PHE A 140 13.21 0.78 4.15
CA PHE A 140 13.67 -0.20 5.15
C PHE A 140 13.03 0.02 6.54
N MET A 141 13.82 -0.07 7.60
CA MET A 141 13.30 -0.16 8.97
C MET A 141 13.28 1.17 9.72
N LEU A 142 14.21 2.10 9.42
CA LEU A 142 14.32 3.36 10.15
C LEU A 142 13.08 4.23 9.92
N PRO A 143 12.28 4.51 10.96
CA PRO A 143 11.03 5.27 10.81
C PRO A 143 11.28 6.71 10.41
N GLY A 144 10.37 7.27 9.60
CA GLY A 144 10.24 8.71 9.40
C GLY A 144 9.45 9.38 10.53
N PRO A 145 9.12 10.67 10.38
CA PRO A 145 8.46 11.46 11.43
C PRO A 145 6.97 11.14 11.62
N THR A 146 6.36 10.37 10.75
CA THR A 146 4.91 10.11 10.76
C THR A 146 4.46 9.39 12.02
N THR A 147 3.36 9.86 12.61
CA THR A 147 2.70 9.23 13.75
C THR A 147 1.44 8.50 13.31
N ASN A 148 0.93 7.61 14.16
CA ASN A 148 -0.35 6.96 13.92
C ASN A 148 -1.49 7.98 14.08
N PRO A 149 -2.46 8.06 13.14
CA PRO A 149 -3.54 9.04 13.19
C PRO A 149 -4.49 8.88 14.38
N PHE A 150 -4.50 7.71 15.03
CA PHE A 150 -5.35 7.42 16.19
C PHE A 150 -4.61 7.59 17.52
N ASP A 151 -3.29 7.40 17.53
CA ASP A 151 -2.45 7.58 18.72
C ASP A 151 -1.05 8.05 18.29
N ALA A 152 -0.75 9.31 18.55
CA ALA A 152 0.53 9.91 18.18
C ALA A 152 1.76 9.29 18.88
N GLN A 153 1.55 8.46 19.92
CA GLN A 153 2.61 7.71 20.60
C GLN A 153 2.88 6.36 19.94
N CYS A 154 2.00 5.92 19.04
CA CYS A 154 2.11 4.68 18.31
C CYS A 154 2.69 4.89 16.92
N THR A 155 3.30 3.84 16.39
CA THR A 155 3.78 3.81 15.01
C THR A 155 2.61 3.72 14.03
N PRO A 156 2.65 4.41 12.88
CA PRO A 156 1.70 4.19 11.79
C PRO A 156 1.99 2.90 11.02
N GLY A 157 3.00 2.13 11.43
CA GLY A 157 3.61 1.09 10.63
C GLY A 157 4.49 1.65 9.52
N GLY A 158 4.92 0.81 8.59
CA GLY A 158 5.80 1.20 7.49
C GLY A 158 6.09 0.04 6.54
N SER A 159 6.76 0.32 5.43
CA SER A 159 7.47 1.57 5.08
C SER A 159 6.59 2.64 4.42
N SER A 160 5.34 2.36 3.98
CA SER A 160 4.39 3.34 3.44
C SER A 160 3.67 4.09 4.57
N SER A 161 4.43 4.61 5.53
CA SER A 161 3.92 5.26 6.76
C SER A 161 3.02 6.45 6.46
N GLY A 162 3.51 7.42 5.70
CA GLY A 162 2.76 8.62 5.36
C GLY A 162 1.56 8.33 4.45
N SER A 163 1.68 7.41 3.48
CA SER A 163 0.56 7.04 2.59
C SER A 163 -0.61 6.50 3.39
N SER A 164 -0.32 5.56 4.30
CA SER A 164 -1.35 4.96 5.13
C SER A 164 -1.94 5.93 6.14
N ALA A 165 -1.08 6.72 6.80
CA ALA A 165 -1.53 7.70 7.80
C ALA A 165 -2.39 8.82 7.18
N ALA A 166 -2.04 9.30 5.97
CA ALA A 166 -2.82 10.31 5.26
C ALA A 166 -4.23 9.82 4.92
N VAL A 167 -4.37 8.56 4.47
CA VAL A 167 -5.68 7.95 4.22
C VAL A 167 -6.42 7.69 5.52
N GLY A 168 -5.77 7.08 6.52
CA GLY A 168 -6.37 6.78 7.83
C GLY A 168 -6.84 8.03 8.59
N ALA A 169 -6.13 9.15 8.41
CA ALA A 169 -6.54 10.45 8.94
C ALA A 169 -7.67 11.12 8.14
N GLY A 170 -8.09 10.57 7.00
CA GLY A 170 -9.08 11.17 6.11
C GLY A 170 -8.59 12.40 5.36
N MET A 171 -7.29 12.60 5.24
CA MET A 171 -6.69 13.72 4.48
C MET A 171 -6.93 13.58 2.98
N VAL A 172 -6.83 12.37 2.46
CA VAL A 172 -7.06 12.03 1.04
C VAL A 172 -7.81 10.72 0.91
N PRO A 173 -8.55 10.52 -0.21
CA PRO A 173 -9.27 9.27 -0.46
C PRO A 173 -8.36 8.11 -0.85
N ALA A 174 -7.18 8.37 -1.40
CA ALA A 174 -6.24 7.34 -1.80
C ALA A 174 -4.78 7.79 -1.75
N ALA A 175 -3.87 6.83 -1.64
CA ALA A 175 -2.43 7.03 -1.75
C ALA A 175 -1.74 5.80 -2.34
N LEU A 176 -0.64 6.01 -3.08
CA LEU A 176 0.21 4.91 -3.54
C LEU A 176 1.24 4.53 -2.48
N GLY A 177 1.48 3.25 -2.36
CA GLY A 177 2.55 2.65 -1.59
C GLY A 177 3.27 1.55 -2.35
N ASN A 178 4.35 1.04 -1.80
CA ASN A 178 5.00 -0.16 -2.29
C ASN A 178 5.32 -1.13 -1.14
N GLN A 179 5.44 -2.40 -1.47
CA GLN A 179 5.70 -3.45 -0.48
C GLN A 179 6.68 -4.48 -0.99
N VAL A 180 7.60 -4.86 -0.11
CA VAL A 180 8.45 -6.05 -0.26
C VAL A 180 8.01 -7.10 0.77
N VAL A 181 7.94 -6.75 2.04
CA VAL A 181 7.53 -7.63 3.16
C VAL A 181 6.10 -7.35 3.62
N GLY A 182 5.86 -6.19 4.21
CA GLY A 182 4.57 -5.80 4.80
C GLY A 182 4.20 -4.32 4.58
N SER A 183 4.95 -3.62 3.73
CA SER A 183 4.96 -2.15 3.68
C SER A 183 3.71 -1.46 3.10
N ILE A 184 2.70 -2.22 2.66
CA ILE A 184 1.36 -1.72 2.33
C ILE A 184 0.37 -2.21 3.39
N ILE A 185 0.27 -3.53 3.57
CA ILE A 185 -0.79 -4.14 4.39
C ILE A 185 -0.60 -3.83 5.88
N ARG A 186 0.66 -3.86 6.40
CA ARG A 186 0.93 -3.56 7.80
C ARG A 186 0.55 -2.12 8.19
N PRO A 187 1.02 -1.05 7.51
CA PRO A 187 0.59 0.29 7.85
C PRO A 187 -0.91 0.51 7.61
N ALA A 188 -1.53 -0.15 6.62
CA ALA A 188 -2.98 -0.09 6.43
C ALA A 188 -3.75 -0.63 7.65
N ALA A 189 -3.33 -1.76 8.19
CA ALA A 189 -3.91 -2.32 9.41
C ALA A 189 -3.73 -1.39 10.62
N TYR A 190 -2.57 -0.74 10.75
CA TYR A 190 -2.27 0.16 11.87
C TYR A 190 -3.02 1.50 11.79
N CYS A 191 -3.26 1.99 10.57
CA CYS A 191 -3.95 3.26 10.33
C CYS A 191 -5.43 3.08 9.93
N GLY A 192 -5.98 1.87 10.03
CA GLY A 192 -7.40 1.59 9.85
C GLY A 192 -7.94 1.92 8.46
N ASN A 193 -7.15 1.74 7.40
CA ASN A 193 -7.60 1.97 6.03
C ASN A 193 -7.59 0.68 5.17
N ILE A 194 -8.26 0.75 4.03
CA ILE A 194 -8.32 -0.33 3.06
C ILE A 194 -7.06 -0.29 2.19
N ALA A 195 -6.47 -1.44 1.88
CA ALA A 195 -5.34 -1.49 0.98
C ALA A 195 -5.31 -2.76 0.15
N ILE A 196 -4.71 -2.65 -1.04
CA ILE A 196 -4.41 -3.79 -1.90
C ILE A 196 -2.90 -3.88 -2.14
N LYS A 197 -2.37 -5.08 -1.95
CA LYS A 197 -1.10 -5.54 -2.49
C LYS A 197 -1.43 -6.64 -3.52
N PRO A 198 -1.44 -6.34 -4.80
CA PRO A 198 -1.79 -7.32 -5.83
C PRO A 198 -0.70 -8.38 -5.98
N THR A 199 -0.91 -9.35 -6.86
CA THR A 199 0.11 -10.32 -7.27
C THR A 199 1.36 -9.60 -7.76
N LEU A 200 2.54 -10.23 -7.59
CA LEU A 200 3.81 -9.69 -8.06
C LEU A 200 3.74 -9.31 -9.55
N GLY A 201 4.17 -8.10 -9.85
CA GLY A 201 4.18 -7.57 -11.21
C GLY A 201 2.83 -7.18 -11.79
N ALA A 202 1.73 -7.36 -11.05
CA ALA A 202 0.38 -7.07 -11.56
C ALA A 202 0.11 -5.59 -11.82
N LEU A 203 0.78 -4.69 -11.11
CA LEU A 203 0.82 -3.25 -11.36
C LEU A 203 2.25 -2.82 -11.63
N HIS A 204 2.44 -1.92 -12.58
CA HIS A 204 3.77 -1.40 -12.92
C HIS A 204 4.38 -0.69 -11.71
N GLY A 205 5.43 -1.27 -11.13
CA GLY A 205 6.09 -0.79 -9.90
C GLY A 205 6.90 0.49 -10.09
N GLY A 206 7.11 0.88 -11.34
CA GLY A 206 7.93 2.05 -11.69
C GLY A 206 9.42 1.76 -11.66
N GLU A 207 10.19 2.80 -11.93
CA GLU A 207 11.64 2.79 -11.92
C GLU A 207 12.11 3.27 -10.55
N GLY A 208 12.97 2.56 -9.89
CA GLY A 208 13.48 2.99 -8.59
C GLY A 208 14.17 1.85 -7.85
N LEU A 209 13.48 1.17 -6.97
CA LEU A 209 14.03 0.06 -6.22
C LEU A 209 13.86 -1.24 -7.03
N SER A 210 14.94 -1.74 -7.63
CA SER A 210 14.94 -3.03 -8.36
C SER A 210 15.02 -4.18 -7.37
N LEU A 211 13.90 -4.54 -6.76
CA LEU A 211 13.80 -5.70 -5.86
C LEU A 211 12.85 -6.73 -6.45
N SER A 212 13.28 -8.00 -6.46
CA SER A 212 12.52 -9.11 -7.06
C SER A 212 11.20 -9.43 -6.36
N GLN A 213 10.92 -8.76 -5.23
CA GLN A 213 9.70 -8.90 -4.44
C GLN A 213 8.93 -7.58 -4.29
N LEU A 214 9.31 -6.55 -5.07
CA LEU A 214 8.64 -5.25 -4.98
C LEU A 214 7.27 -5.30 -5.62
N HIS A 215 6.28 -4.80 -4.91
CA HIS A 215 4.89 -4.64 -5.36
C HIS A 215 4.49 -3.19 -5.26
N LEU A 216 3.82 -2.67 -6.27
CA LEU A 216 3.04 -1.45 -6.14
C LEU A 216 1.68 -1.79 -5.53
N GLY A 217 1.13 -0.88 -4.71
CA GLY A 217 -0.22 -1.03 -4.19
C GLY A 217 -0.86 0.28 -3.80
N VAL A 218 -2.11 0.19 -3.40
CA VAL A 218 -2.99 1.32 -3.14
C VAL A 218 -3.53 1.25 -1.73
N HIS A 219 -3.45 2.36 -1.00
CA HIS A 219 -4.22 2.64 0.22
C HIS A 219 -5.44 3.47 -0.17
N ALA A 220 -6.61 3.20 0.38
CA ALA A 220 -7.80 3.98 0.11
C ALA A 220 -8.80 3.99 1.27
N GLY A 221 -9.71 4.96 1.23
CA GLY A 221 -10.80 5.08 2.19
C GLY A 221 -12.01 4.19 1.86
N SER A 222 -12.11 3.68 0.63
CA SER A 222 -13.16 2.76 0.21
C SER A 222 -12.64 1.68 -0.73
N LEU A 223 -13.33 0.54 -0.80
CA LEU A 223 -13.00 -0.55 -1.75
C LEU A 223 -13.13 -0.08 -3.20
N VAL A 224 -14.12 0.78 -3.48
CA VAL A 224 -14.35 1.29 -4.84
C VAL A 224 -13.23 2.21 -5.26
N ASP A 225 -12.77 3.12 -4.40
CA ASP A 225 -11.64 4.01 -4.70
C ASP A 225 -10.35 3.21 -4.88
N MET A 226 -10.11 2.22 -4.01
CA MET A 226 -8.95 1.33 -4.11
C MET A 226 -8.91 0.63 -5.46
N TRP A 227 -10.02 0.00 -5.86
CA TRP A 227 -10.13 -0.71 -7.13
C TRP A 227 -10.00 0.24 -8.33
N SER A 228 -10.68 1.39 -8.28
CA SER A 228 -10.63 2.38 -9.36
C SER A 228 -9.21 2.89 -9.61
N VAL A 229 -8.43 3.17 -8.56
CA VAL A 229 -7.03 3.58 -8.69
C VAL A 229 -6.19 2.43 -9.28
N ALA A 230 -6.30 1.21 -8.74
CA ALA A 230 -5.56 0.05 -9.24
C ALA A 230 -5.89 -0.25 -10.71
N TYR A 231 -7.17 -0.21 -11.07
CA TYR A 231 -7.65 -0.40 -12.44
C TYR A 231 -7.08 0.64 -13.40
N GLN A 232 -7.07 1.93 -13.04
CA GLN A 232 -6.53 2.98 -13.92
C GLN A 232 -5.03 2.82 -14.16
N ILE A 233 -4.27 2.37 -13.16
CA ILE A 233 -2.85 2.05 -13.34
C ILE A 233 -2.71 0.84 -14.27
N ALA A 234 -3.39 -0.27 -13.99
CA ALA A 234 -3.32 -1.49 -14.80
C ALA A 234 -3.72 -1.26 -16.24
N HIS A 235 -4.78 -0.47 -16.47
CA HIS A 235 -5.30 -0.22 -17.82
C HIS A 235 -4.41 0.70 -18.68
N ARG A 236 -3.65 1.62 -18.06
CA ARG A 236 -2.86 2.63 -18.77
C ARG A 236 -1.35 2.32 -18.77
N ALA A 237 -0.81 1.92 -17.63
CA ALA A 237 0.60 1.58 -17.51
C ALA A 237 0.88 0.08 -17.70
N GLY A 238 -0.13 -0.75 -17.45
CA GLY A 238 0.04 -2.21 -17.51
C GLY A 238 0.74 -2.77 -16.28
N ALA A 239 1.39 -3.89 -16.50
CA ALA A 239 2.15 -4.67 -15.54
C ALA A 239 3.66 -4.33 -15.58
N ASP A 240 4.40 -4.89 -14.63
CA ASP A 240 5.85 -4.97 -14.78
C ASP A 240 6.22 -5.81 -16.02
N PRO A 241 7.35 -5.53 -16.66
CA PRO A 241 7.79 -6.29 -17.83
C PRO A 241 7.86 -7.80 -17.53
N GLY A 242 7.18 -8.59 -18.37
CA GLY A 242 7.14 -10.05 -18.25
C GLY A 242 5.98 -10.59 -17.40
N TYR A 243 5.11 -9.73 -16.89
CA TYR A 243 3.91 -10.13 -16.12
C TYR A 243 2.62 -9.81 -16.88
N PRO A 244 1.54 -10.61 -16.67
CA PRO A 244 0.28 -10.42 -17.41
C PRO A 244 -0.51 -9.18 -16.97
N GLY A 245 -0.32 -8.68 -15.76
CA GLY A 245 -1.05 -7.55 -15.22
C GLY A 245 -2.25 -7.89 -14.35
N LEU A 246 -2.87 -6.84 -13.80
CA LEU A 246 -4.12 -6.94 -13.06
C LEU A 246 -5.29 -6.94 -14.05
N TYR A 247 -6.15 -7.94 -13.93
CA TYR A 247 -7.38 -8.07 -14.72
C TYR A 247 -8.61 -7.80 -13.87
N GLY A 248 -9.64 -7.28 -14.50
CA GLY A 248 -10.95 -7.10 -13.90
C GLY A 248 -11.77 -6.05 -14.64
N PRO A 249 -13.06 -5.93 -14.31
CA PRO A 249 -13.93 -4.90 -14.89
C PRO A 249 -13.54 -3.50 -14.39
N PRO A 250 -13.89 -2.42 -15.15
CA PRO A 250 -13.62 -1.05 -14.73
C PRO A 250 -14.31 -0.68 -13.42
N GLU A 251 -15.44 -1.29 -13.12
CA GLU A 251 -16.20 -1.11 -11.89
C GLU A 251 -15.96 -2.29 -10.95
N LEU A 252 -15.88 -2.02 -9.66
CA LEU A 252 -15.76 -3.07 -8.66
C LEU A 252 -16.96 -4.02 -8.77
N ALA A 253 -16.70 -5.32 -8.92
CA ALA A 253 -17.74 -6.32 -8.99
C ALA A 253 -18.59 -6.33 -7.70
N PRO A 254 -19.89 -6.64 -7.78
CA PRO A 254 -20.71 -6.82 -6.59
C PRO A 254 -20.08 -7.84 -5.63
N PRO A 255 -20.17 -7.62 -4.31
CA PRO A 255 -19.61 -8.55 -3.34
C PRO A 255 -20.31 -9.90 -3.41
N THR A 256 -19.52 -10.97 -3.38
CA THR A 256 -20.01 -12.34 -3.26
C THR A 256 -19.56 -12.93 -1.93
N ARG A 257 -20.48 -13.54 -1.18
CA ARG A 257 -20.10 -14.22 0.05
C ARG A 257 -19.29 -15.48 -0.29
N PRO A 258 -18.09 -15.67 0.29
CA PRO A 258 -17.37 -16.92 0.11
C PRO A 258 -18.08 -18.07 0.83
N ASP A 259 -18.09 -19.25 0.24
CA ASP A 259 -18.65 -20.44 0.90
C ASP A 259 -17.68 -20.96 1.99
N THR A 260 -16.38 -20.86 1.73
CA THR A 260 -15.34 -21.39 2.61
C THR A 260 -14.15 -20.44 2.68
N LEU A 261 -13.61 -20.24 3.87
CA LEU A 261 -12.34 -19.55 4.11
C LEU A 261 -11.39 -20.44 4.90
N ILE A 262 -10.11 -20.41 4.55
CA ILE A 262 -9.05 -21.05 5.34
C ILE A 262 -8.57 -20.06 6.41
N VAL A 263 -8.48 -20.55 7.64
CA VAL A 263 -7.83 -19.83 8.74
C VAL A 263 -6.40 -20.36 8.88
N LEU A 264 -5.42 -19.52 8.65
CA LEU A 264 -4.00 -19.85 8.76
C LEU A 264 -3.45 -19.40 10.13
N GLU A 265 -2.75 -20.30 10.80
CA GLU A 265 -2.00 -20.04 12.03
C GLU A 265 -0.50 -20.02 11.70
N THR A 266 -0.04 -18.92 11.13
CA THR A 266 1.37 -18.73 10.78
C THR A 266 2.22 -18.35 12.00
N GLU A 267 3.56 -18.22 11.82
CA GLU A 267 4.47 -17.75 12.87
C GLU A 267 3.96 -16.47 13.58
N GLY A 268 3.41 -15.52 12.79
CA GLY A 268 2.86 -14.27 13.34
C GLY A 268 1.71 -14.48 14.33
N TRP A 269 0.92 -15.55 14.17
CA TRP A 269 -0.17 -15.87 15.11
C TRP A 269 0.34 -16.15 16.52
N SER A 270 1.46 -16.87 16.63
CA SER A 270 2.07 -17.18 17.93
C SER A 270 2.57 -15.95 18.67
N GLN A 271 2.84 -14.85 17.96
CA GLN A 271 3.37 -13.59 18.48
C GLN A 271 2.29 -12.52 18.74
N CYS A 272 1.04 -12.79 18.35
CA CYS A 272 -0.08 -11.87 18.62
C CYS A 272 -0.32 -11.73 20.12
N ASP A 273 -0.52 -10.48 20.59
CA ASP A 273 -1.02 -10.22 21.91
C ASP A 273 -2.49 -10.67 22.06
N GLU A 274 -2.96 -10.74 23.31
CA GLU A 274 -4.32 -11.18 23.60
C GLU A 274 -5.39 -10.30 22.96
N THR A 275 -5.18 -9.00 22.94
CA THR A 275 -6.13 -8.04 22.33
C THR A 275 -6.29 -8.27 20.84
N THR A 276 -5.17 -8.42 20.11
CA THR A 276 -5.17 -8.71 18.67
C THR A 276 -5.81 -10.06 18.38
N ARG A 277 -5.51 -11.08 19.19
CA ARG A 277 -6.08 -12.43 19.05
C ARG A 277 -7.60 -12.41 19.23
N ASN A 278 -8.09 -11.80 20.34
CA ASN A 278 -9.52 -11.68 20.62
C ASN A 278 -10.28 -10.93 19.51
N ALA A 279 -9.68 -9.84 18.97
CA ALA A 279 -10.27 -9.10 17.86
C ALA A 279 -10.37 -9.95 16.59
N PHE A 280 -9.36 -10.77 16.29
CA PHE A 280 -9.37 -11.68 15.15
C PHE A 280 -10.40 -12.81 15.34
N GLU A 281 -10.48 -13.41 16.51
CA GLU A 281 -11.47 -14.42 16.85
C GLU A 281 -12.90 -13.87 16.72
N ALA A 282 -13.16 -12.64 17.16
CA ALA A 282 -14.46 -11.99 16.98
C ALA A 282 -14.83 -11.82 15.48
N ILE A 283 -13.86 -11.55 14.61
CA ILE A 283 -14.09 -11.52 13.16
C ILE A 283 -14.44 -12.92 12.62
N LEU A 284 -13.76 -13.95 13.09
CA LEU A 284 -14.06 -15.34 12.68
C LEU A 284 -15.47 -15.76 13.13
N ASP A 285 -15.88 -15.41 14.35
CA ASP A 285 -17.23 -15.66 14.86
C ASP A 285 -18.29 -14.94 14.01
N GLN A 286 -18.02 -13.69 13.63
CA GLN A 286 -18.89 -12.93 12.76
C GLN A 286 -19.02 -13.58 11.37
N LEU A 287 -17.92 -14.04 10.77
CA LEU A 287 -17.94 -14.77 9.49
C LEU A 287 -18.73 -16.07 9.59
N GLY A 288 -18.54 -16.84 10.68
CA GLY A 288 -19.33 -18.04 10.95
C GLY A 288 -20.82 -17.76 11.07
N SER A 289 -21.22 -16.64 11.67
CA SER A 289 -22.62 -16.22 11.77
C SER A 289 -23.26 -15.85 10.43
N LEU A 290 -22.46 -15.61 9.39
CA LEU A 290 -22.86 -15.34 8.02
C LEU A 290 -22.86 -16.61 7.15
N ASP A 291 -22.87 -17.81 7.75
CA ASP A 291 -22.79 -19.11 7.07
C ASP A 291 -21.53 -19.30 6.20
N VAL A 292 -20.43 -18.66 6.56
CA VAL A 292 -19.11 -18.92 5.96
C VAL A 292 -18.45 -20.07 6.68
N LYS A 293 -18.13 -21.13 5.95
CA LYS A 293 -17.40 -22.27 6.52
C LYS A 293 -15.95 -21.87 6.77
N LEU A 294 -15.49 -21.93 8.01
CA LEU A 294 -14.09 -21.74 8.37
C LEU A 294 -13.40 -23.10 8.47
N VAL A 295 -12.26 -23.25 7.79
CA VAL A 295 -11.48 -24.50 7.75
C VAL A 295 -10.08 -24.21 8.30
N THR A 296 -9.68 -24.99 9.30
CA THR A 296 -8.40 -24.87 9.98
C THR A 296 -7.50 -26.06 9.68
N ARG A 297 -6.26 -26.03 10.18
CA ARG A 297 -5.34 -27.16 10.11
C ARG A 297 -5.88 -28.45 10.74
N ASN A 298 -6.80 -28.34 11.69
CA ASN A 298 -7.40 -29.48 12.37
C ASN A 298 -8.36 -30.26 11.48
N GLU A 299 -9.04 -29.60 10.54
CA GLU A 299 -9.94 -30.25 9.59
C GLU A 299 -9.22 -30.67 8.29
N LEU A 300 -8.17 -29.95 7.89
CA LEU A 300 -7.47 -30.18 6.63
C LEU A 300 -5.96 -30.20 6.82
N PRO A 301 -5.32 -31.39 6.90
CA PRO A 301 -3.86 -31.52 7.12
C PRO A 301 -3.00 -30.80 6.05
N ALA A 302 -3.53 -30.55 4.86
CA ALA A 302 -2.82 -29.80 3.84
C ALA A 302 -2.57 -28.32 4.25
N ILE A 303 -3.39 -27.76 5.13
CA ILE A 303 -3.20 -26.42 5.70
C ILE A 303 -1.96 -26.42 6.59
N GLU A 304 -1.84 -27.39 7.50
CA GLU A 304 -0.66 -27.53 8.35
C GLU A 304 0.64 -27.69 7.54
N ALA A 305 0.58 -28.54 6.49
CA ALA A 305 1.72 -28.71 5.60
C ALA A 305 2.10 -27.41 4.87
N PHE A 306 1.11 -26.59 4.49
CA PHE A 306 1.36 -25.28 3.89
C PHE A 306 1.96 -24.31 4.90
N GLU A 307 1.43 -24.23 6.11
CA GLU A 307 1.93 -23.35 7.18
C GLU A 307 3.39 -23.69 7.52
N GLN A 308 3.72 -24.98 7.65
CA GLN A 308 5.10 -25.44 7.84
C GLN A 308 6.01 -25.06 6.65
N ASN A 309 5.46 -25.12 5.42
CA ASN A 309 6.24 -24.76 4.22
C ASN A 309 6.53 -23.26 4.11
N ILE A 310 5.79 -22.39 4.78
CA ILE A 310 6.05 -20.94 4.76
C ILE A 310 6.68 -20.40 6.05
N ASP A 311 7.02 -21.25 6.98
CA ASP A 311 7.51 -20.88 8.31
C ASP A 311 8.82 -20.08 8.27
N ASP A 312 9.72 -20.37 7.31
CA ASP A 312 10.96 -19.66 7.07
C ASP A 312 10.85 -18.41 6.15
N SER A 313 9.61 -17.99 5.81
CA SER A 313 9.35 -16.92 4.83
C SER A 313 9.99 -15.58 5.20
N MET A 314 10.05 -15.21 6.48
CA MET A 314 10.70 -13.98 6.94
C MET A 314 12.21 -14.02 6.76
N VAL A 315 12.83 -15.16 7.07
CA VAL A 315 14.28 -15.37 6.89
C VAL A 315 14.61 -15.32 5.40
N LEU A 316 13.84 -16.02 4.59
CA LEU A 316 13.97 -16.05 3.14
C LEU A 316 13.85 -14.64 2.52
N CYS A 317 12.83 -13.89 2.93
CA CYS A 317 12.63 -12.53 2.46
C CYS A 317 13.80 -11.61 2.82
N ARG A 318 14.36 -11.76 4.03
CA ARG A 318 15.53 -11.01 4.49
C ARG A 318 16.77 -11.32 3.63
N ILE A 319 17.04 -12.59 3.33
CA ILE A 319 18.16 -12.99 2.47
C ILE A 319 18.03 -12.37 1.08
N LEU A 320 16.86 -12.49 0.45
CA LEU A 320 16.61 -11.95 -0.88
C LEU A 320 16.80 -10.42 -0.90
N CYS A 321 16.12 -9.70 0.00
CA CYS A 321 16.20 -8.23 0.06
C CYS A 321 17.62 -7.74 0.33
N SER A 322 18.32 -8.35 1.28
CA SER A 322 19.67 -7.94 1.64
C SER A 322 20.63 -8.13 0.47
N TYR A 323 20.59 -9.28 -0.18
CA TYR A 323 21.45 -9.56 -1.32
C TYR A 323 21.18 -8.60 -2.49
N GLU A 324 19.92 -8.34 -2.80
CA GLU A 324 19.52 -7.46 -3.91
C GLU A 324 19.86 -5.99 -3.65
N MET A 325 19.75 -5.52 -2.39
CA MET A 325 20.02 -4.13 -2.02
C MET A 325 21.50 -3.80 -1.78
N ARG A 326 22.38 -4.79 -1.60
CA ARG A 326 23.76 -4.55 -1.18
C ARG A 326 24.53 -3.56 -2.09
N TRP A 327 24.27 -3.56 -3.40
CA TRP A 327 24.90 -2.65 -4.33
C TRP A 327 24.52 -1.19 -4.08
N ALA A 328 23.22 -0.94 -3.90
CA ALA A 328 22.73 0.38 -3.58
C ALA A 328 23.26 0.85 -2.20
N LEU A 329 23.21 -0.03 -1.20
CA LEU A 329 23.70 0.26 0.15
C LEU A 329 25.18 0.59 0.20
N ARG A 330 26.04 -0.12 -0.57
CA ARG A 330 27.47 0.22 -0.71
C ARG A 330 27.67 1.63 -1.23
N HIS A 331 26.91 2.00 -2.27
CA HIS A 331 26.96 3.36 -2.81
C HIS A 331 26.52 4.38 -1.76
N TYR A 332 25.42 4.13 -1.06
CA TYR A 332 24.92 5.03 -0.02
C TYR A 332 25.90 5.17 1.15
N GLN A 333 26.52 4.07 1.58
CA GLN A 333 27.53 4.09 2.62
C GLN A 333 28.74 4.94 2.24
N SER A 334 29.15 4.93 0.97
CA SER A 334 30.27 5.76 0.48
C SER A 334 30.04 7.27 0.59
N THR A 335 28.78 7.69 0.78
CA THR A 335 28.43 9.12 1.02
C THR A 335 28.71 9.57 2.45
N GLY A 336 28.84 8.64 3.39
CA GLY A 336 28.98 8.94 4.82
C GLY A 336 27.69 9.42 5.48
N LEU A 337 26.55 9.35 4.79
CA LEU A 337 25.24 9.82 5.23
C LEU A 337 24.20 8.71 5.46
N LEU A 338 24.60 7.45 5.23
CA LEU A 338 23.75 6.29 5.50
C LEU A 338 23.57 6.13 7.01
N SER A 339 22.35 5.79 7.45
CA SER A 339 22.07 5.54 8.87
C SER A 339 22.85 4.34 9.41
N ASP A 340 23.07 4.31 10.72
CA ASP A 340 23.73 3.21 11.40
C ASP A 340 22.96 1.89 11.20
N ASP A 341 21.64 1.94 11.23
CA ASP A 341 20.77 0.76 11.00
C ASP A 341 21.01 0.14 9.63
N LEU A 342 21.08 0.97 8.58
CA LEU A 342 21.32 0.48 7.22
C LEU A 342 22.79 0.11 6.99
N SER A 343 23.73 0.72 7.70
CA SER A 343 25.13 0.30 7.70
C SER A 343 25.28 -1.10 8.28
N LEU A 344 24.62 -1.38 9.41
CA LEU A 344 24.57 -2.73 10.00
C LEU A 344 23.87 -3.74 9.07
N TRP A 345 22.80 -3.30 8.38
CA TRP A 345 22.13 -4.15 7.39
C TRP A 345 23.06 -4.50 6.21
N LEU A 346 23.87 -3.55 5.77
CA LEU A 346 24.87 -3.82 4.71
C LEU A 346 25.91 -4.84 5.15
N GLU A 347 26.41 -4.79 6.40
CA GLU A 347 27.34 -5.80 6.92
C GLU A 347 26.73 -7.22 6.85
N MET A 348 25.46 -7.35 7.25
CA MET A 348 24.75 -8.63 7.11
C MET A 348 24.57 -9.05 5.65
N ALA A 349 24.29 -8.10 4.76
CA ALA A 349 24.10 -8.36 3.33
C ALA A 349 25.38 -8.83 2.64
N GLU A 350 26.55 -8.32 3.06
CA GLU A 350 27.86 -8.74 2.55
C GLU A 350 28.23 -10.18 2.91
N ALA A 351 27.68 -10.72 4.00
CA ALA A 351 27.90 -12.10 4.40
C ALA A 351 27.09 -13.11 3.55
N ILE A 352 26.07 -12.65 2.82
CA ILE A 352 25.23 -13.53 1.99
C ILE A 352 25.96 -13.84 0.67
N THR A 353 26.19 -15.12 0.44
CA THR A 353 26.83 -15.59 -0.80
C THR A 353 25.87 -15.66 -1.97
N LEU A 354 26.40 -15.75 -3.19
CA LEU A 354 25.57 -15.98 -4.38
C LEU A 354 24.80 -17.31 -4.31
N ASP A 355 25.40 -18.33 -3.68
CA ASP A 355 24.74 -19.62 -3.53
C ASP A 355 23.60 -19.58 -2.51
N ASP A 356 23.73 -18.80 -1.43
CA ASP A 356 22.62 -18.57 -0.49
C ASP A 356 21.46 -17.86 -1.19
N TYR A 357 21.75 -16.85 -2.00
CA TYR A 357 20.74 -16.14 -2.79
C TYR A 357 20.03 -17.06 -3.80
N ARG A 358 20.76 -17.93 -4.51
CA ARG A 358 20.18 -18.89 -5.45
C ARG A 358 19.24 -19.88 -4.74
N LYS A 359 19.68 -20.44 -3.62
CA LYS A 359 18.86 -21.31 -2.78
C LYS A 359 17.60 -20.59 -2.29
N ALA A 360 17.74 -19.33 -1.93
CA ALA A 360 16.60 -18.51 -1.51
C ALA A 360 15.57 -18.29 -2.64
N ILE A 361 16.01 -18.07 -3.88
CA ILE A 361 15.12 -18.00 -5.04
C ILE A 361 14.38 -19.33 -5.27
N GLU A 362 15.12 -20.46 -5.26
CA GLU A 362 14.50 -21.78 -5.41
C GLU A 362 13.47 -22.06 -4.32
N ARG A 363 13.80 -21.72 -3.08
CA ARG A 363 12.89 -21.88 -1.93
C ARG A 363 11.64 -21.03 -2.07
N ARG A 364 11.75 -19.80 -2.55
CA ARG A 364 10.61 -18.93 -2.83
C ARG A 364 9.65 -19.54 -3.85
N GLU A 365 10.16 -20.12 -4.92
CA GLU A 365 9.32 -20.76 -5.94
C GLU A 365 8.64 -22.03 -5.40
N GLN A 366 9.29 -22.79 -4.51
CA GLN A 366 8.66 -23.90 -3.81
C GLN A 366 7.48 -23.44 -2.93
N MET A 367 7.65 -22.34 -2.18
CA MET A 367 6.57 -21.77 -1.38
C MET A 367 5.38 -21.33 -2.26
N ARG A 368 5.64 -20.69 -3.40
CA ARG A 368 4.60 -20.28 -4.35
C ARG A 368 3.85 -21.49 -4.91
N ALA A 369 4.58 -22.55 -5.29
CA ALA A 369 3.97 -23.78 -5.81
C ALA A 369 3.07 -24.44 -4.76
N SER A 370 3.45 -24.45 -3.48
CA SER A 370 2.63 -25.05 -2.43
C SER A 370 1.33 -24.27 -2.19
N LEU A 371 1.36 -22.94 -2.25
CA LEU A 371 0.13 -22.13 -2.19
C LEU A 371 -0.82 -22.48 -3.35
N THR A 372 -0.30 -22.57 -4.55
CA THR A 372 -1.08 -22.97 -5.73
C THR A 372 -1.72 -24.33 -5.53
N THR A 373 -0.96 -25.31 -5.03
CA THR A 373 -1.48 -26.65 -4.76
C THR A 373 -2.63 -26.63 -3.76
N VAL A 374 -2.47 -25.96 -2.62
CA VAL A 374 -3.54 -25.87 -1.60
C VAL A 374 -4.78 -25.17 -2.17
N SER A 375 -4.59 -24.07 -2.88
CA SER A 375 -5.69 -23.30 -3.46
C SER A 375 -6.50 -24.09 -4.51
N TYR A 376 -5.82 -24.78 -5.44
CA TYR A 376 -6.50 -25.52 -6.50
C TYR A 376 -7.04 -26.89 -6.09
N THR A 377 -6.41 -27.53 -5.10
CA THR A 377 -6.77 -28.89 -4.73
C THR A 377 -7.85 -28.94 -3.64
N HIS A 378 -7.89 -27.91 -2.78
CA HIS A 378 -8.70 -27.92 -1.57
C HIS A 378 -9.70 -26.76 -1.45
N LEU A 379 -9.56 -25.74 -2.30
CA LEU A 379 -10.50 -24.63 -2.42
C LEU A 379 -11.01 -24.61 -3.86
N THR A 380 -12.31 -24.78 -4.04
CA THR A 380 -12.96 -24.41 -5.31
C THR A 380 -13.01 -22.88 -5.41
N LEU A 381 -11.87 -22.26 -5.72
CA LEU A 381 -11.88 -20.88 -6.15
C LEU A 381 -12.52 -20.83 -7.54
N PRO A 382 -13.38 -19.85 -7.84
CA PRO A 382 -13.85 -19.64 -9.20
C PRO A 382 -12.62 -19.51 -10.10
N THR A 383 -12.50 -20.36 -11.08
CA THR A 383 -11.32 -20.44 -11.97
C THR A 383 -11.11 -19.21 -12.85
N SER A 384 -12.01 -18.24 -12.81
CA SER A 384 -11.91 -16.96 -13.52
C SER A 384 -11.02 -15.91 -12.83
N ASP A 385 -10.64 -16.11 -11.56
CA ASP A 385 -10.04 -15.03 -10.74
C ASP A 385 -8.55 -15.25 -10.40
N LEU A 386 -7.90 -16.25 -11.01
CA LEU A 386 -6.51 -16.64 -10.71
C LEU A 386 -5.57 -16.61 -11.91
N VAL A 387 -5.82 -15.79 -12.91
CA VAL A 387 -4.85 -15.60 -14.01
C VAL A 387 -4.30 -14.18 -13.96
#